data_b5a8c95a00a3e2b302ee4953852ab89c
#
_entry.id   b5a8c95a00a3e2b302ee4953852ab89c
#
_cell.length_a   1.000
_cell.length_b   1.000
_cell.length_c   1.000
_cell.angle_alpha   90.00
_cell.angle_beta   90.00
_cell.angle_gamma   90.00
#
_symmetry.space_group_name_H-M   'P 1'
#
loop_
_entity.id
_entity.type
_entity.pdbx_description
1 polymer ?
#
loop_
_entity_poly.entity_id
_entity_poly.type
_entity_poly.pdbx_seq_one_letter_code
_entity_poly.pdbx_strand_id
1 'polypeptide(L)'
;GTGLLTSFGLGTTHRLDSLPGSIAESRSRDVSADVSRAFRMPASWKLKNDLRTRLGYQQGNAEAFVQNQNGVATRSRLADNGRQAINFNADADVAENLTFSLTGARIVTFDNNLNRRFSQLVFTAVLQISFFAGEIK
;
A
#
# COMPACT_ATOMS: atom_id res chain seq x y z
N GLY A 1 25.95 -4.36 -6.92
CA GLY A 1 25.08 -5.13 -7.81
C GLY A 1 23.71 -4.52 -7.89
N THR A 2 23.28 -4.14 -9.11
CA THR A 2 21.94 -3.63 -9.38
C THR A 2 20.94 -4.79 -9.44
N GLY A 3 20.65 -5.41 -8.28
CA GLY A 3 19.70 -6.51 -8.18
C GLY A 3 18.24 -6.01 -8.28
N LEU A 4 17.39 -6.79 -8.94
CA LEU A 4 15.94 -6.65 -8.86
C LEU A 4 15.46 -7.44 -7.64
N LEU A 5 14.77 -6.78 -6.72
CA LEU A 5 14.13 -7.43 -5.58
C LEU A 5 12.63 -7.43 -5.81
N THR A 6 12.01 -8.59 -5.65
CA THR A 6 10.56 -8.76 -5.76
C THR A 6 10.04 -9.46 -4.52
N SER A 7 8.89 -9.03 -4.04
CA SER A 7 8.15 -9.71 -2.98
C SER A 7 6.68 -9.85 -3.37
N PHE A 8 6.07 -10.93 -2.90
CA PHE A 8 4.66 -11.22 -3.12
C PHE A 8 4.03 -11.72 -1.83
N GLY A 9 2.85 -11.22 -1.50
CA GLY A 9 2.10 -11.60 -0.30
C GLY A 9 0.65 -11.91 -0.62
N LEU A 10 0.14 -12.96 0.01
CA LEU A 10 -1.27 -13.33 0.00
C LEU A 10 -1.73 -13.49 1.45
N GLY A 11 -2.83 -12.84 1.80
CA GLY A 11 -3.48 -12.96 3.10
C GLY A 11 -4.95 -13.27 2.94
N THR A 12 -5.45 -14.18 3.78
CA THR A 12 -6.89 -14.43 3.90
C THR A 12 -7.25 -14.53 5.38
N THR A 13 -8.30 -13.84 5.78
CA THR A 13 -8.83 -13.94 7.14
C THR A 13 -10.31 -14.30 7.07
N HIS A 14 -10.70 -15.25 7.87
CA HIS A 14 -12.09 -15.64 8.05
C HIS A 14 -12.40 -15.65 9.55
N ARG A 15 -13.39 -14.88 9.93
CA ARG A 15 -13.85 -14.77 11.33
C ARG A 15 -15.33 -15.03 11.42
N LEU A 16 -15.71 -15.85 12.39
CA LEU A 16 -17.09 -16.16 12.76
C LEU A 16 -17.30 -15.72 14.21
N ASP A 17 -18.28 -14.86 14.42
CA ASP A 17 -18.71 -14.41 15.74
C ASP A 17 -20.14 -14.93 15.96
N SER A 18 -20.34 -15.77 16.97
CA SER A 18 -21.65 -16.27 17.35
C SER A 18 -22.23 -15.40 18.46
N LEU A 19 -23.36 -14.78 18.16
CA LEU A 19 -24.16 -13.98 19.08
C LEU A 19 -25.50 -14.70 19.34
N PRO A 20 -26.17 -14.49 20.49
CA PRO A 20 -27.49 -15.04 20.71
C PRO A 20 -28.46 -14.68 19.58
N GLY A 21 -28.93 -15.68 18.83
CA GLY A 21 -29.87 -15.50 17.71
C GLY A 21 -29.28 -15.04 16.37
N SER A 22 -27.96 -14.86 16.27
CA SER A 22 -27.32 -14.50 14.99
C SER A 22 -25.87 -14.97 14.91
N ILE A 23 -25.41 -15.18 13.69
CA ILE A 23 -23.99 -15.45 13.37
C ILE A 23 -23.51 -14.32 12.48
N ALA A 24 -22.45 -13.65 12.90
CA ALA A 24 -21.72 -12.68 12.07
C ALA A 24 -20.49 -13.36 11.45
N GLU A 25 -20.34 -13.23 10.16
CA GLU A 25 -19.21 -13.75 9.40
C GLU A 25 -18.49 -12.58 8.72
N SER A 26 -17.18 -12.51 8.88
CA SER A 26 -16.35 -11.58 8.13
C SER A 26 -15.26 -12.33 7.37
N ARG A 27 -14.99 -11.91 6.15
CA ARG A 27 -13.93 -12.44 5.29
C ARG A 27 -13.12 -11.30 4.75
N SER A 28 -11.81 -11.42 4.80
CA SER A 28 -10.93 -10.51 4.05
C SER A 28 -9.93 -11.30 3.21
N ARG A 29 -9.52 -10.69 2.10
CA ARG A 29 -8.49 -11.19 1.22
C ARG A 29 -7.59 -10.04 0.85
N ASP A 30 -6.29 -10.24 1.00
CA ASP A 30 -5.26 -9.26 0.72
C ASP A 30 -4.22 -9.85 -0.23
N VAL A 31 -3.86 -9.07 -1.24
CA VAL A 31 -2.80 -9.40 -2.18
C VAL A 31 -1.83 -8.23 -2.20
N SER A 32 -0.55 -8.51 -2.11
CA SER A 32 0.50 -7.51 -2.26
C SER A 32 1.60 -8.00 -3.18
N ALA A 33 2.17 -7.08 -3.93
CA ALA A 33 3.35 -7.30 -4.75
C ALA A 33 4.21 -6.05 -4.71
N ASP A 34 5.51 -6.24 -4.49
CA ASP A 34 6.50 -5.16 -4.49
C ASP A 34 7.64 -5.51 -5.42
N VAL A 35 8.11 -4.51 -6.15
CA VAL A 35 9.29 -4.58 -6.99
C VAL A 35 10.18 -3.40 -6.66
N SER A 36 11.45 -3.66 -6.36
CA SER A 36 12.43 -2.61 -6.13
C SER A 36 13.70 -2.84 -6.94
N ARG A 37 14.30 -1.74 -7.40
CA ARG A 37 15.53 -1.77 -8.17
C ARG A 37 16.35 -0.50 -7.94
N ALA A 38 17.67 -0.68 -7.86
CA ALA A 38 18.61 0.42 -7.94
C ALA A 38 19.13 0.55 -9.39
N PHE A 39 19.09 1.76 -9.91
CA PHE A 39 19.59 2.09 -11.25
C PHE A 39 20.86 2.91 -11.12
N ARG A 40 21.93 2.40 -11.73
CA ARG A 40 23.14 3.18 -11.84
C ARG A 40 22.95 4.34 -12.80
N MET A 41 23.09 5.56 -12.29
CA MET A 41 22.91 6.76 -13.07
C MET A 41 24.18 7.12 -13.83
N PRO A 42 24.06 7.72 -15.03
CA PRO A 42 25.19 8.26 -15.78
C PRO A 42 25.96 9.28 -14.95
N ALA A 43 27.30 9.27 -15.08
CA ALA A 43 28.14 10.24 -14.34
C ALA A 43 27.80 11.71 -14.64
N SER A 44 27.18 11.99 -15.77
CA SER A 44 26.68 13.32 -16.15
C SER A 44 25.62 13.90 -15.20
N TRP A 45 24.87 13.03 -14.50
CA TRP A 45 23.84 13.46 -13.53
C TRP A 45 24.41 13.86 -12.19
N LYS A 46 25.71 13.58 -11.95
CA LYS A 46 26.44 13.94 -10.73
C LYS A 46 25.74 13.49 -9.43
N LEU A 47 24.95 12.42 -9.50
CA LEU A 47 24.37 11.81 -8.30
C LEU A 47 25.46 11.06 -7.54
N LYS A 48 25.41 11.13 -6.21
CA LYS A 48 26.38 10.44 -5.35
C LYS A 48 26.13 8.95 -5.30
N ASN A 49 24.87 8.55 -5.30
CA ASN A 49 24.43 7.14 -5.24
C ASN A 49 23.49 6.79 -6.38
N ASP A 50 23.25 5.48 -6.53
CA ASP A 50 22.29 4.94 -7.48
C ASP A 50 20.87 5.43 -7.15
N LEU A 51 20.06 5.66 -8.17
CA LEU A 51 18.63 5.93 -8.02
C LEU A 51 17.93 4.64 -7.56
N ARG A 52 17.36 4.66 -6.38
CA ARG A 52 16.57 3.56 -5.82
C ARG A 52 15.11 3.78 -6.13
N THR A 53 14.46 2.78 -6.71
CA THR A 53 13.05 2.84 -7.04
C THR A 53 12.32 1.65 -6.43
N ARG A 54 11.09 1.88 -6.01
CA ARG A 54 10.17 0.85 -5.53
C ARG A 54 8.78 1.09 -6.11
N LEU A 55 8.18 0.03 -6.61
CA LEU A 55 6.80 -0.01 -7.05
C LEU A 55 6.07 -1.07 -6.23
N GLY A 56 5.02 -0.66 -5.54
CA GLY A 56 4.17 -1.54 -4.73
C GLY A 56 2.75 -1.58 -5.27
N TYR A 57 2.15 -2.74 -5.24
CA TYR A 57 0.74 -2.97 -5.49
C TYR A 57 0.12 -3.66 -4.28
N GLN A 58 -1.03 -3.18 -3.85
CA GLN A 58 -1.83 -3.80 -2.79
C GLN A 58 -3.29 -3.80 -3.19
N GLN A 59 -3.96 -4.92 -2.94
CA GLN A 59 -5.40 -5.05 -3.09
C GLN A 59 -5.96 -5.79 -1.88
N GLY A 60 -6.94 -5.19 -1.23
CA GLY A 60 -7.68 -5.80 -0.13
C GLY A 60 -9.17 -5.75 -0.42
N ASN A 61 -9.87 -6.85 -0.16
CA ASN A 61 -11.32 -6.96 -0.21
C ASN A 61 -11.82 -7.46 1.13
N ALA A 62 -12.90 -6.86 1.63
CA ALA A 62 -13.56 -7.26 2.87
C ALA A 62 -15.06 -7.44 2.64
N GLU A 63 -15.59 -8.54 3.10
CA GLU A 63 -17.02 -8.87 3.07
C GLU A 63 -17.49 -9.17 4.49
N ALA A 64 -18.67 -8.69 4.83
CA ALA A 64 -19.33 -9.02 6.10
C ALA A 64 -20.76 -9.49 5.86
N PHE A 65 -21.15 -10.54 6.57
CA PHE A 65 -22.46 -11.15 6.49
C PHE A 65 -23.03 -11.32 7.89
N VAL A 66 -24.34 -11.24 7.99
CA VAL A 66 -25.10 -11.65 9.18
C VAL A 66 -26.12 -12.68 8.78
N GLN A 67 -26.22 -13.74 9.56
CA GLN A 67 -27.24 -14.78 9.44
C GLN A 67 -28.07 -14.82 10.72
N ASN A 68 -29.36 -14.50 10.62
CA ASN A 68 -30.30 -14.64 11.72
C ASN A 68 -30.72 -16.10 11.87
N GLN A 69 -30.70 -16.62 13.10
CA GLN A 69 -31.10 -17.99 13.43
C GLN A 69 -32.55 -18.10 13.89
N ASN A 70 -33.23 -16.96 14.12
CA ASN A 70 -34.62 -16.92 14.58
C ASN A 70 -35.57 -17.02 13.38
N GLY A 71 -36.00 -18.25 13.00
CA GLY A 71 -36.91 -18.49 11.89
C GLY A 71 -36.21 -18.97 10.62
N VAL A 72 -36.64 -18.46 9.45
CA VAL A 72 -35.98 -18.80 8.18
C VAL A 72 -34.58 -18.17 8.18
N ALA A 73 -33.56 -19.04 8.03
CA ALA A 73 -32.18 -18.61 8.03
C ALA A 73 -31.89 -17.64 6.84
N THR A 74 -31.97 -16.36 7.08
CA THR A 74 -31.72 -15.32 6.07
C THR A 74 -30.29 -14.82 6.25
N ARG A 75 -29.46 -15.04 5.23
CA ARG A 75 -28.10 -14.47 5.17
C ARG A 75 -28.14 -13.13 4.46
N SER A 76 -27.78 -12.07 5.17
CA SER A 76 -27.72 -10.72 4.63
C SER A 76 -26.28 -10.24 4.55
N ARG A 77 -25.89 -9.65 3.40
CA ARG A 77 -24.59 -9.01 3.22
C ARG A 77 -24.63 -7.62 3.84
N LEU A 78 -23.80 -7.37 4.83
CA LEU A 78 -23.68 -6.06 5.50
C LEU A 78 -22.68 -5.15 4.84
N ALA A 79 -21.56 -5.69 4.39
CA ALA A 79 -20.50 -4.93 3.75
C ALA A 79 -19.83 -5.76 2.63
N ASP A 80 -19.48 -5.08 1.57
CA ASP A 80 -18.66 -5.60 0.48
C ASP A 80 -17.87 -4.43 -0.07
N ASN A 81 -16.67 -4.26 0.46
CA ASN A 81 -15.80 -3.15 0.11
C ASN A 81 -14.39 -3.62 -0.17
N GLY A 82 -13.65 -2.78 -0.85
CA GLY A 82 -12.27 -3.08 -1.13
C GLY A 82 -11.46 -1.83 -1.42
N ARG A 83 -10.14 -2.04 -1.44
CA ARG A 83 -9.15 -1.03 -1.71
C ARG A 83 -8.07 -1.58 -2.60
N GLN A 84 -7.69 -0.80 -3.60
CA GLN A 84 -6.50 -1.02 -4.40
C GLN A 84 -5.55 0.15 -4.20
N ALA A 85 -4.28 -0.10 -4.05
CA ALA A 85 -3.26 0.92 -3.95
C ALA A 85 -2.07 0.55 -4.83
N ILE A 86 -1.62 1.52 -5.62
CA ILE A 86 -0.35 1.47 -6.34
C ILE A 86 0.52 2.54 -5.74
N ASN A 87 1.69 2.18 -5.24
CA ASN A 87 2.64 3.08 -4.62
C ASN A 87 3.93 3.08 -5.44
N PHE A 88 4.46 4.24 -5.70
CA PHE A 88 5.75 4.44 -6.32
C PHE A 88 6.64 5.26 -5.39
N ASN A 89 7.88 4.87 -5.24
CA ASN A 89 8.91 5.64 -4.54
C ASN A 89 10.18 5.65 -5.38
N ALA A 90 10.82 6.81 -5.44
CA ALA A 90 12.13 6.98 -6.05
C ALA A 90 12.96 7.91 -5.15
N ASP A 91 14.14 7.47 -4.75
CA ASP A 91 15.05 8.23 -3.93
C ASP A 91 16.48 8.16 -4.46
N ALA A 92 17.17 9.29 -4.37
CA ALA A 92 18.56 9.45 -4.79
C ALA A 92 19.29 10.46 -3.89
N ASP A 93 20.53 10.17 -3.59
CA ASP A 93 21.42 11.11 -2.91
C ASP A 93 22.10 11.99 -3.96
N VAL A 94 21.74 13.27 -3.97
CA VAL A 94 22.27 14.27 -4.93
C VAL A 94 23.64 14.77 -4.47
N ALA A 95 23.83 14.91 -3.16
CA ALA A 95 25.09 15.32 -2.55
C ALA A 95 25.25 14.61 -1.18
N GLU A 96 26.37 14.85 -0.48
CA GLU A 96 26.64 14.23 0.84
C GLU A 96 25.57 14.54 1.89
N ASN A 97 24.99 15.71 1.76
CA ASN A 97 24.00 16.22 2.70
C ASN A 97 22.65 16.51 2.05
N LEU A 98 22.42 16.03 0.82
CA LEU A 98 21.23 16.34 0.05
C LEU A 98 20.63 15.06 -0.56
N THR A 99 19.45 14.70 -0.07
CA THR A 99 18.66 13.57 -0.58
C THR A 99 17.38 14.07 -1.22
N PHE A 100 17.05 13.57 -2.39
CA PHE A 100 15.79 13.79 -3.08
C PHE A 100 14.94 12.53 -3.00
N SER A 101 13.67 12.69 -2.63
CA SER A 101 12.69 11.60 -2.60
C SER A 101 11.41 12.02 -3.32
N LEU A 102 10.91 11.16 -4.19
CA LEU A 102 9.65 11.32 -4.90
C LEU A 102 8.76 10.13 -4.56
N THR A 103 7.58 10.40 -4.04
CA THR A 103 6.57 9.38 -3.72
C THR A 103 5.30 9.67 -4.49
N GLY A 104 4.74 8.64 -5.10
CA GLY A 104 3.43 8.69 -5.75
C GLY A 104 2.54 7.57 -5.25
N ALA A 105 1.27 7.86 -5.04
CA ALA A 105 0.29 6.86 -4.67
C ALA A 105 -1.02 7.07 -5.44
N ARG A 106 -1.56 5.99 -6.01
CA ARG A 106 -2.93 5.94 -6.51
C ARG A 106 -3.71 4.96 -5.65
N ILE A 107 -4.76 5.46 -5.01
CA ILE A 107 -5.63 4.67 -4.15
C ILE A 107 -7.03 4.67 -4.76
N VAL A 108 -7.61 3.49 -4.90
CA VAL A 108 -8.99 3.30 -5.33
C VAL A 108 -9.70 2.53 -4.24
N THR A 109 -10.75 3.09 -3.70
CA THR A 109 -11.67 2.42 -2.77
C THR A 109 -13.00 2.19 -3.46
N PHE A 110 -13.60 1.05 -3.23
CA PHE A 110 -14.90 0.70 -3.78
C PHE A 110 -15.79 0.06 -2.72
N ASP A 111 -17.06 0.40 -2.81
CA ASP A 111 -18.14 -0.17 -2.01
C ASP A 111 -19.17 -0.74 -2.97
N ASN A 112 -19.23 -2.05 -3.04
CA ASN A 112 -20.11 -2.76 -3.97
C ASN A 112 -21.57 -2.71 -3.51
N ASN A 113 -21.83 -2.58 -2.20
CA ASN A 113 -23.18 -2.45 -1.68
C ASN A 113 -23.82 -1.13 -2.09
N LEU A 114 -23.05 -0.04 -2.11
CA LEU A 114 -23.49 1.29 -2.46
C LEU A 114 -23.21 1.66 -3.93
N ASN A 115 -22.56 0.75 -4.67
CA ASN A 115 -22.08 0.99 -6.03
C ASN A 115 -21.25 2.30 -6.14
N ARG A 116 -20.36 2.52 -5.18
CA ARG A 116 -19.54 3.72 -5.08
C ARG A 116 -18.08 3.38 -5.28
N ARG A 117 -17.38 4.26 -6.01
CA ARG A 117 -15.95 4.16 -6.26
C ARG A 117 -15.29 5.51 -6.11
N PHE A 118 -14.23 5.57 -5.31
CA PHE A 118 -13.40 6.75 -5.13
C PHE A 118 -11.99 6.46 -5.60
N SER A 119 -11.40 7.41 -6.32
CA SER A 119 -10.00 7.33 -6.76
C SER A 119 -9.28 8.58 -6.27
N GLN A 120 -8.15 8.38 -5.62
CA GLN A 120 -7.27 9.44 -5.14
C GLN A 120 -5.89 9.24 -5.73
N LEU A 121 -5.27 10.33 -6.18
CA LEU A 121 -3.90 10.37 -6.65
C LEU A 121 -3.12 11.36 -5.78
N VAL A 122 -2.01 10.92 -5.20
CA VAL A 122 -1.16 11.74 -4.33
C VAL A 122 0.26 11.68 -4.85
N PHE A 123 0.91 12.84 -4.94
CA PHE A 123 2.33 12.96 -5.21
C PHE A 123 2.98 13.83 -4.14
N THR A 124 4.14 13.40 -3.69
CA THR A 124 4.95 14.12 -2.71
C THR A 124 6.40 14.10 -3.17
N ALA A 125 7.01 15.27 -3.29
CA ALA A 125 8.42 15.42 -3.52
C ALA A 125 9.06 16.05 -2.28
N VAL A 126 10.12 15.44 -1.77
CA VAL A 126 10.87 15.91 -0.59
C VAL A 126 12.32 16.10 -0.96
N LEU A 127 12.86 17.26 -0.61
CA LEU A 127 14.28 17.54 -0.64
C LEU A 127 14.76 17.68 0.81
N GLN A 128 15.58 16.74 1.24
CA GLN A 128 16.11 16.72 2.60
C GLN A 128 17.56 17.21 2.58
N ILE A 129 17.84 18.23 3.39
CA ILE A 129 19.18 18.77 3.60
C ILE A 129 19.61 18.44 5.04
N SER A 130 20.73 17.76 5.19
CA SER A 130 21.31 17.43 6.50
C SER A 130 22.47 18.38 6.78
N PHE A 131 22.37 19.17 7.85
CA PHE A 131 23.46 20.03 8.30
C PHE A 131 24.27 19.28 9.36
N PHE A 132 25.53 19.01 9.06
CA PHE A 132 26.45 18.57 10.11
C PHE A 132 26.89 19.81 10.90
N ALA A 133 26.50 19.90 12.16
CA ALA A 133 27.14 20.84 13.08
C ALA A 133 28.59 20.38 13.24
N GLY A 134 29.52 21.07 12.57
CA GLY A 134 30.94 20.82 12.76
C GLY A 134 31.27 21.01 14.25
N GLU A 135 31.98 20.06 14.85
CA GLU A 135 32.58 20.27 16.15
C GLU A 135 33.44 21.54 16.08
N ILE A 136 33.02 22.56 16.82
CA ILE A 136 33.85 23.72 17.10
C ILE A 136 34.96 23.22 18.03
N LYS A 137 36.16 23.01 17.46
CA LYS A 137 37.37 22.79 18.24
C LYS A 137 37.86 24.10 18.78
#